data_62f7063e7b4956367cb551075cd27ed8
#
_entry.id   62f7063e7b4956367cb551075cd27ed8
#
_cell.length_a   1.000
_cell.length_b   1.000
_cell.length_c   1.000
_cell.angle_alpha   90.00
_cell.angle_beta   90.00
_cell.angle_gamma   90.00
#
_symmetry.space_group_name_H-M   'P 1'
#
loop_
_entity.id
_entity.type
_entity.pdbx_description
1 polymer ?
#
loop_
_entity_poly.entity_id
_entity_poly.type
_entity_poly.pdbx_seq_one_letter_code
_entity_poly.pdbx_strand_id
1 'polypeptide(L)'
;MPKSIGTIARFTLATFALLFFGWSAPSLAQTTEPKLEYFMTYKALLEPAYKIDDTLYIVNVLPGGWAKGPNISGTFIPPGGDWLRVMPSGAFRLDVRVTLKTEEGDLLYLTYNGIIEHTEASLAKQKAGEKYTHEDLTYFVTAPTIQTASKKYAFLNRVQLINKFVEARRSREDSYVMYDVFIVR
;
A
#
# COMPACT_ATOMS: atom_id res chain seq x y z
N MET A 1 -67.51 53.22 62.34
CA MET A 1 -66.68 53.69 61.18
C MET A 1 -65.25 53.53 61.59
N PRO A 2 -64.54 52.67 61.07
CA PRO A 2 -63.34 52.97 60.24
C PRO A 2 -63.13 51.99 59.05
N LYS A 3 -62.38 52.50 58.07
CA LYS A 3 -62.15 51.91 56.77
C LYS A 3 -61.03 50.84 56.79
N SER A 4 -61.29 49.70 56.13
CA SER A 4 -60.33 48.69 55.84
C SER A 4 -59.47 49.08 54.72
N ILE A 5 -58.14 48.99 54.88
CA ILE A 5 -57.14 49.15 53.81
C ILE A 5 -56.67 47.78 53.39
N GLY A 6 -57.02 47.42 52.15
CA GLY A 6 -56.60 46.16 51.60
C GLY A 6 -55.13 46.19 51.12
N THR A 7 -54.33 45.23 51.51
CA THR A 7 -52.97 45.02 51.14
C THR A 7 -52.89 44.16 49.82
N ILE A 8 -52.41 44.77 48.75
CA ILE A 8 -52.19 44.07 47.46
C ILE A 8 -50.85 43.36 47.53
N ALA A 9 -50.89 42.05 47.58
CA ALA A 9 -49.67 41.21 47.42
C ALA A 9 -49.27 41.14 45.95
N ARG A 10 -48.10 41.65 45.65
CA ARG A 10 -47.45 41.51 44.32
C ARG A 10 -46.75 40.17 44.27
N PHE A 11 -47.25 39.23 43.46
CA PHE A 11 -46.54 38.03 43.06
C PHE A 11 -45.52 38.36 41.91
N THR A 12 -44.27 38.31 42.25
CA THR A 12 -43.17 38.36 41.25
C THR A 12 -42.96 36.97 40.69
N LEU A 13 -43.31 36.76 39.42
CA LEU A 13 -43.06 35.53 38.67
C LEU A 13 -41.57 35.52 38.26
N ALA A 14 -40.77 34.69 38.89
CA ALA A 14 -39.38 34.45 38.50
C ALA A 14 -39.36 33.43 37.37
N THR A 15 -39.08 33.92 36.14
CA THR A 15 -38.91 33.08 34.95
C THR A 15 -37.51 32.44 34.98
N PHE A 16 -37.46 31.14 35.28
CA PHE A 16 -36.22 30.35 35.24
C PHE A 16 -35.94 29.96 33.79
N ALA A 17 -35.03 30.64 33.13
CA ALA A 17 -34.55 30.29 31.81
C ALA A 17 -33.57 29.09 31.92
N LEU A 18 -34.06 27.89 31.62
CA LEU A 18 -33.22 26.69 31.46
C LEU A 18 -32.39 26.83 30.17
N LEU A 19 -31.12 27.21 30.34
CA LEU A 19 -30.11 27.12 29.27
C LEU A 19 -29.78 25.63 29.00
N PHE A 20 -30.39 25.05 27.97
CA PHE A 20 -29.97 23.78 27.43
C PHE A 20 -28.59 23.96 26.76
N PHE A 21 -27.52 23.68 27.48
CA PHE A 21 -26.22 23.41 26.87
C PHE A 21 -26.31 22.09 26.10
N GLY A 22 -26.55 22.18 24.81
CA GLY A 22 -26.49 21.03 23.93
C GLY A 22 -25.05 20.48 23.91
N TRP A 23 -24.82 19.41 24.62
CA TRP A 23 -23.61 18.62 24.56
C TRP A 23 -23.63 17.90 23.19
N SER A 24 -22.99 18.51 22.17
CA SER A 24 -22.71 17.82 20.93
C SER A 24 -21.72 16.71 21.26
N ALA A 25 -22.19 15.48 21.35
CA ALA A 25 -21.32 14.32 21.42
C ALA A 25 -20.45 14.32 20.14
N PRO A 26 -19.11 14.14 20.25
CA PRO A 26 -18.28 14.03 19.06
C PRO A 26 -18.79 12.83 18.26
N SER A 27 -19.19 13.09 17.01
CA SER A 27 -19.50 12.04 16.04
C SER A 27 -18.19 11.26 15.82
N LEU A 28 -18.09 10.06 16.39
CA LEU A 28 -17.03 9.13 16.06
C LEU A 28 -17.19 8.82 14.57
N ALA A 29 -16.28 9.36 13.76
CA ALA A 29 -16.21 9.01 12.35
C ALA A 29 -16.13 7.49 12.26
N GLN A 30 -17.10 6.88 11.59
CA GLN A 30 -17.11 5.44 11.38
C GLN A 30 -15.96 5.11 10.43
N THR A 31 -14.86 4.60 10.96
CA THR A 31 -13.71 4.15 10.16
C THR A 31 -14.05 2.83 9.50
N THR A 32 -13.96 2.77 8.19
CA THR A 32 -14.00 1.51 7.44
C THR A 32 -12.61 0.90 7.43
N GLU A 33 -12.45 -0.28 8.03
CA GLU A 33 -11.19 -1.02 7.94
C GLU A 33 -11.07 -1.68 6.57
N PRO A 34 -9.97 -1.45 5.82
CA PRO A 34 -9.75 -2.11 4.55
C PRO A 34 -9.52 -3.61 4.78
N LYS A 35 -10.19 -4.44 3.99
CA LYS A 35 -9.96 -5.89 3.97
C LYS A 35 -8.93 -6.22 2.89
N LEU A 36 -7.99 -7.10 3.21
CA LEU A 36 -6.99 -7.60 2.28
C LEU A 36 -7.33 -9.04 1.90
N GLU A 37 -7.60 -9.27 0.62
CA GLU A 37 -7.84 -10.59 0.05
C GLU A 37 -6.59 -11.05 -0.68
N TYR A 38 -5.98 -12.17 -0.24
CA TYR A 38 -4.81 -12.72 -0.90
C TYR A 38 -5.11 -13.10 -2.35
N PHE A 39 -4.27 -12.64 -3.27
CA PHE A 39 -4.44 -12.86 -4.70
C PHE A 39 -3.37 -13.79 -5.28
N MET A 40 -2.10 -13.50 -5.03
CA MET A 40 -0.98 -14.30 -5.51
C MET A 40 0.31 -13.99 -4.75
N THR A 41 1.29 -14.89 -4.85
CA THR A 41 2.69 -14.60 -4.55
C THR A 41 3.47 -14.59 -5.86
N TYR A 42 4.45 -13.71 -6.01
CA TYR A 42 5.34 -13.77 -7.15
C TYR A 42 6.81 -13.55 -6.79
N LYS A 43 7.67 -14.15 -7.60
CA LYS A 43 9.13 -13.94 -7.62
C LYS A 43 9.51 -13.36 -8.97
N ALA A 44 10.02 -12.14 -9.00
CA ALA A 44 10.57 -11.50 -10.19
C ALA A 44 12.09 -11.61 -10.17
N LEU A 45 12.68 -12.07 -11.29
CA LEU A 45 14.13 -12.13 -11.48
C LEU A 45 14.62 -10.77 -11.98
N LEU A 46 15.79 -10.36 -11.52
CA LEU A 46 16.29 -8.99 -11.72
C LEU A 46 17.72 -8.99 -12.28
N GLU A 47 18.00 -8.03 -13.17
CA GLU A 47 19.39 -7.71 -13.52
C GLU A 47 20.09 -6.92 -12.39
N PRO A 48 21.43 -6.88 -12.41
CA PRO A 48 22.17 -5.89 -11.65
C PRO A 48 21.72 -4.48 -12.03
N ALA A 49 21.60 -3.61 -11.02
CA ALA A 49 21.15 -2.24 -11.24
C ALA A 49 22.14 -1.42 -12.07
N TYR A 50 21.63 -0.68 -13.05
CA TYR A 50 22.40 0.37 -13.73
C TYR A 50 22.29 1.65 -12.90
N LYS A 51 23.41 2.10 -12.35
CA LYS A 51 23.50 3.38 -11.66
C LYS A 51 23.60 4.49 -12.71
N ILE A 52 22.56 5.33 -12.83
CA ILE A 52 22.57 6.50 -13.72
C ILE A 52 23.26 7.67 -13.02
N ASP A 53 22.85 7.94 -11.78
CA ASP A 53 23.47 8.92 -10.88
C ASP A 53 23.26 8.51 -9.41
N ASP A 54 23.54 9.40 -8.46
CA ASP A 54 23.39 9.08 -7.02
C ASP A 54 21.93 8.95 -6.58
N THR A 55 20.97 9.34 -7.43
CA THR A 55 19.54 9.34 -7.11
C THR A 55 18.71 8.39 -7.97
N LEU A 56 19.23 7.91 -9.11
CA LEU A 56 18.50 7.09 -10.08
C LEU A 56 19.24 5.81 -10.41
N TYR A 57 18.58 4.70 -10.19
CA TYR A 57 19.00 3.37 -10.61
C TYR A 57 17.92 2.75 -11.50
N ILE A 58 18.33 2.02 -12.55
CA ILE A 58 17.42 1.25 -13.39
C ILE A 58 17.71 -0.23 -13.16
N VAL A 59 16.66 -0.98 -12.83
CA VAL A 59 16.72 -2.43 -12.59
C VAL A 59 15.79 -3.11 -13.57
N ASN A 60 16.32 -3.81 -14.56
CA ASN A 60 15.51 -4.57 -15.49
C ASN A 60 14.95 -5.84 -14.84
N VAL A 61 13.72 -6.16 -15.17
CA VAL A 61 13.11 -7.46 -14.82
C VAL A 61 13.43 -8.45 -15.93
N LEU A 62 14.08 -9.55 -15.54
CA LEU A 62 14.46 -10.62 -16.46
C LEU A 62 13.24 -11.49 -16.81
N PRO A 63 13.25 -12.12 -18.00
CA PRO A 63 12.24 -13.13 -18.31
C PRO A 63 12.33 -14.32 -17.34
N GLY A 64 11.20 -14.95 -17.08
CA GLY A 64 11.10 -16.05 -16.11
C GLY A 64 10.57 -15.56 -14.76
N GLY A 65 11.11 -16.11 -13.66
CA GLY A 65 10.44 -15.97 -12.38
C GLY A 65 9.09 -16.70 -12.39
N TRP A 66 8.23 -16.38 -11.43
CA TRP A 66 6.90 -17.02 -11.38
C TRP A 66 5.91 -16.16 -10.60
N ALA A 67 4.63 -16.34 -10.91
CA ALA A 67 3.52 -15.86 -10.10
C ALA A 67 2.57 -17.03 -9.88
N LYS A 68 2.12 -17.24 -8.63
CA LYS A 68 1.20 -18.31 -8.24
C LYS A 68 0.19 -17.80 -7.21
N GLY A 69 -1.06 -18.14 -7.41
CA GLY A 69 -2.16 -17.87 -6.50
C GLY A 69 -3.29 -18.87 -6.70
N PRO A 70 -4.39 -18.76 -5.94
CA PRO A 70 -5.50 -19.72 -6.02
C PRO A 70 -6.08 -19.89 -7.43
N ASN A 71 -6.10 -18.80 -8.22
CA ASN A 71 -6.72 -18.78 -9.54
C ASN A 71 -5.81 -18.18 -10.61
N ILE A 72 -4.50 -18.11 -10.37
CA ILE A 72 -3.53 -17.53 -11.29
C ILE A 72 -2.20 -18.28 -11.21
N SER A 73 -1.60 -18.52 -12.37
CA SER A 73 -0.22 -18.98 -12.52
C SER A 73 0.36 -18.36 -13.78
N GLY A 74 1.64 -18.00 -13.74
CA GLY A 74 2.30 -17.35 -14.88
C GLY A 74 3.76 -16.98 -14.64
N THR A 75 4.36 -16.37 -15.65
CA THR A 75 5.76 -15.92 -15.64
C THR A 75 5.87 -14.49 -16.14
N PHE A 76 6.91 -13.77 -15.70
CA PHE A 76 7.20 -12.43 -16.20
C PHE A 76 7.85 -12.49 -17.58
N ILE A 77 7.44 -11.57 -18.46
CA ILE A 77 8.00 -11.42 -19.80
C ILE A 77 8.51 -9.99 -20.00
N PRO A 78 9.60 -9.81 -20.78
CA PRO A 78 10.10 -8.48 -21.10
C PRO A 78 9.15 -7.74 -22.09
N PRO A 79 9.23 -6.39 -22.16
CA PRO A 79 10.08 -5.56 -21.32
C PRO A 79 9.49 -5.32 -19.94
N GLY A 80 10.35 -5.07 -18.94
CA GLY A 80 9.94 -4.67 -17.61
C GLY A 80 11.12 -4.13 -16.81
N GLY A 81 10.85 -3.25 -15.86
CA GLY A 81 11.89 -2.64 -15.06
C GLY A 81 11.36 -1.76 -13.93
N ASP A 82 12.29 -1.34 -13.08
CA ASP A 82 12.11 -0.39 -11.99
C ASP A 82 13.05 0.81 -12.21
N TRP A 83 12.49 2.01 -12.24
CA TRP A 83 13.22 3.29 -12.24
C TRP A 83 13.33 3.77 -10.80
N LEU A 84 14.15 3.07 -10.03
CA LEU A 84 14.34 3.25 -8.59
C LEU A 84 15.01 4.59 -8.28
N ARG A 85 14.40 5.40 -7.42
CA ARG A 85 14.95 6.66 -6.95
C ARG A 85 15.34 6.59 -5.48
N VAL A 86 16.54 7.11 -5.18
CA VAL A 86 17.00 7.32 -3.80
C VAL A 86 16.65 8.75 -3.39
N MET A 87 15.85 8.88 -2.35
CA MET A 87 15.39 10.17 -1.84
C MET A 87 16.44 10.79 -0.89
N PRO A 88 16.42 12.11 -0.68
CA PRO A 88 17.32 12.76 0.29
C PRO A 88 17.19 12.21 1.72
N SER A 89 16.05 11.62 2.07
CA SER A 89 15.82 10.94 3.36
C SER A 89 16.51 9.57 3.46
N GLY A 90 17.07 9.04 2.37
CA GLY A 90 17.57 7.68 2.27
C GLY A 90 16.52 6.64 1.88
N ALA A 91 15.23 6.98 1.87
CA ALA A 91 14.18 6.09 1.42
C ALA A 91 14.27 5.86 -0.10
N PHE A 92 13.93 4.67 -0.57
CA PHE A 92 13.86 4.33 -1.99
C PHE A 92 12.42 4.46 -2.48
N ARG A 93 12.25 5.06 -3.66
CA ARG A 93 10.99 5.18 -4.38
C ARG A 93 11.04 4.34 -5.63
N LEU A 94 10.12 3.38 -5.73
CA LEU A 94 9.99 2.50 -6.89
C LEU A 94 9.06 3.14 -7.94
N ASP A 95 9.37 2.88 -9.22
CA ASP A 95 8.51 3.16 -10.36
C ASP A 95 8.63 1.97 -11.32
N VAL A 96 7.76 0.97 -11.13
CA VAL A 96 7.86 -0.34 -11.76
C VAL A 96 6.81 -0.53 -12.83
N ARG A 97 7.23 -1.13 -13.94
CA ARG A 97 6.35 -1.63 -15.02
C ARG A 97 6.81 -3.01 -15.43
N VAL A 98 5.88 -3.99 -15.37
CA VAL A 98 6.17 -5.38 -15.72
C VAL A 98 4.95 -6.04 -16.35
N THR A 99 5.18 -7.05 -17.19
CA THR A 99 4.12 -7.86 -17.78
C THR A 99 4.20 -9.29 -17.27
N LEU A 100 3.12 -9.77 -16.69
CA LEU A 100 2.91 -11.17 -16.36
C LEU A 100 2.13 -11.84 -17.50
N LYS A 101 2.65 -12.96 -18.02
CA LYS A 101 1.93 -13.84 -18.94
C LYS A 101 1.46 -15.05 -18.15
N THR A 102 0.15 -15.28 -18.13
CA THR A 102 -0.43 -16.45 -17.47
C THR A 102 -0.17 -17.74 -18.26
N GLU A 103 -0.33 -18.89 -17.64
CA GLU A 103 -0.23 -20.18 -18.33
C GLU A 103 -1.30 -20.34 -19.42
N GLU A 104 -2.43 -19.65 -19.29
CA GLU A 104 -3.51 -19.63 -20.29
C GLU A 104 -3.22 -18.65 -21.45
N GLY A 105 -2.12 -17.87 -21.35
CA GLY A 105 -1.69 -16.92 -22.39
C GLY A 105 -2.19 -15.49 -22.19
N ASP A 106 -2.97 -15.21 -21.17
CA ASP A 106 -3.42 -13.85 -20.85
C ASP A 106 -2.25 -12.95 -20.43
N LEU A 107 -2.29 -11.67 -20.84
CA LEU A 107 -1.32 -10.68 -20.44
C LEU A 107 -1.91 -9.76 -19.37
N LEU A 108 -1.18 -9.64 -18.26
CA LEU A 108 -1.48 -8.73 -17.18
C LEU A 108 -0.35 -7.73 -17.06
N TYR A 109 -0.61 -6.47 -17.37
CA TYR A 109 0.37 -5.38 -17.25
C TYR A 109 0.26 -4.75 -15.87
N LEU A 110 1.29 -4.91 -15.05
CA LEU A 110 1.38 -4.38 -13.71
C LEU A 110 2.19 -3.09 -13.71
N THR A 111 1.64 -2.04 -13.09
CA THR A 111 2.37 -0.81 -12.79
C THR A 111 2.25 -0.51 -11.32
N TYR A 112 3.35 -0.12 -10.68
CA TYR A 112 3.30 0.26 -9.27
C TYR A 112 4.41 1.22 -8.86
N ASN A 113 4.06 2.05 -7.88
CA ASN A 113 5.00 2.80 -7.07
C ASN A 113 5.10 2.15 -5.69
N GLY A 114 6.14 2.51 -4.95
CA GLY A 114 6.32 2.02 -3.59
C GLY A 114 7.44 2.74 -2.86
N ILE A 115 7.54 2.40 -1.58
CA ILE A 115 8.56 2.96 -0.69
C ILE A 115 9.28 1.80 -0.02
N ILE A 116 10.62 1.92 0.03
CA ILE A 116 11.47 1.05 0.82
C ILE A 116 12.27 1.92 1.79
N GLU A 117 12.26 1.54 3.06
CA GLU A 117 13.17 2.06 4.07
C GLU A 117 14.04 0.91 4.58
N HIS A 118 15.31 0.96 4.20
CA HIS A 118 16.31 -0.01 4.60
C HIS A 118 16.84 0.27 6.00
N THR A 119 17.11 -0.79 6.76
CA THR A 119 18.01 -0.71 7.93
C THR A 119 19.46 -0.85 7.48
N GLU A 120 20.42 -0.51 8.33
CA GLU A 120 21.84 -0.77 8.07
C GLU A 120 22.10 -2.27 7.85
N ALA A 121 21.41 -3.14 8.61
CA ALA A 121 21.51 -4.59 8.49
C ALA A 121 21.04 -5.09 7.13
N SER A 122 19.90 -4.59 6.62
CA SER A 122 19.40 -4.98 5.29
C SER A 122 20.34 -4.52 4.17
N LEU A 123 20.90 -3.32 4.28
CA LEU A 123 21.90 -2.83 3.32
C LEU A 123 23.19 -3.66 3.33
N ALA A 124 23.64 -4.08 4.51
CA ALA A 124 24.80 -4.96 4.66
C ALA A 124 24.55 -6.32 4.00
N LYS A 125 23.41 -6.96 4.25
CA LYS A 125 22.98 -8.21 3.61
C LYS A 125 22.89 -8.05 2.08
N GLN A 126 22.28 -6.97 1.60
CA GLN A 126 22.19 -6.67 0.17
C GLN A 126 23.58 -6.56 -0.47
N LYS A 127 24.52 -5.84 0.17
CA LYS A 127 25.89 -5.68 -0.31
C LYS A 127 26.67 -7.01 -0.32
N ALA A 128 26.40 -7.88 0.66
CA ALA A 128 26.99 -9.22 0.74
C ALA A 128 26.35 -10.22 -0.26
N GLY A 129 25.30 -9.85 -0.96
CA GLY A 129 24.55 -10.76 -1.85
C GLY A 129 23.76 -11.79 -1.07
N GLU A 130 23.45 -11.53 0.19
CA GLU A 130 22.65 -12.38 1.06
C GLU A 130 21.16 -12.10 0.90
N LYS A 131 20.34 -13.07 1.31
CA LYS A 131 18.90 -12.91 1.39
C LYS A 131 18.52 -12.00 2.56
N TYR A 132 17.55 -11.11 2.35
CA TYR A 132 16.92 -10.31 3.38
C TYR A 132 15.39 -10.37 3.26
N THR A 133 14.69 -10.20 4.37
CA THR A 133 13.25 -10.36 4.50
C THR A 133 12.59 -9.08 5.01
N HIS A 134 11.27 -9.08 5.15
CA HIS A 134 10.54 -7.93 5.71
C HIS A 134 10.98 -7.59 7.15
N GLU A 135 11.51 -8.55 7.91
CA GLU A 135 12.02 -8.34 9.28
C GLU A 135 13.31 -7.51 9.30
N ASP A 136 14.04 -7.52 8.19
CA ASP A 136 15.29 -6.76 8.05
C ASP A 136 15.06 -5.29 7.65
N LEU A 137 13.82 -4.90 7.32
CA LEU A 137 13.47 -3.58 6.80
C LEU A 137 12.65 -2.77 7.79
N THR A 138 12.79 -1.45 7.76
CA THR A 138 11.86 -0.56 8.46
C THR A 138 10.50 -0.53 7.77
N TYR A 139 10.51 -0.49 6.43
CA TYR A 139 9.29 -0.42 5.64
C TYR A 139 9.49 -0.93 4.21
N PHE A 140 8.53 -1.68 3.68
CA PHE A 140 8.46 -2.00 2.26
C PHE A 140 7.03 -2.35 1.83
N VAL A 141 6.36 -1.41 1.18
CA VAL A 141 5.02 -1.59 0.61
C VAL A 141 4.97 -0.95 -0.77
N THR A 142 4.29 -1.62 -1.70
CA THR A 142 3.98 -1.08 -3.02
C THR A 142 2.50 -1.22 -3.34
N ALA A 143 1.99 -0.39 -4.26
CA ALA A 143 0.56 -0.31 -4.57
C ALA A 143 0.31 -0.56 -6.08
N PRO A 144 0.28 -1.82 -6.54
CA PRO A 144 0.07 -2.13 -7.95
C PRO A 144 -1.34 -1.85 -8.43
N THR A 145 -1.41 -1.50 -9.73
CA THR A 145 -2.60 -1.63 -10.55
C THR A 145 -2.32 -2.61 -11.67
N ILE A 146 -3.35 -3.27 -12.17
CA ILE A 146 -3.25 -4.22 -13.29
C ILE A 146 -4.15 -3.75 -14.41
N GLN A 147 -3.61 -3.77 -15.63
CA GLN A 147 -4.37 -3.58 -16.88
C GLN A 147 -4.33 -4.87 -17.69
N THR A 148 -5.50 -5.35 -18.14
CA THR A 148 -5.62 -6.56 -18.95
C THR A 148 -6.85 -6.55 -19.85
N ALA A 149 -6.76 -7.20 -21.00
CA ALA A 149 -7.90 -7.49 -21.87
C ALA A 149 -8.55 -8.87 -21.57
N SER A 150 -7.97 -9.66 -20.67
CA SER A 150 -8.50 -10.96 -20.29
C SER A 150 -9.91 -10.85 -19.71
N LYS A 151 -10.82 -11.67 -20.19
CA LYS A 151 -12.17 -11.77 -19.60
C LYS A 151 -12.14 -12.36 -18.18
N LYS A 152 -11.29 -13.35 -17.95
CA LYS A 152 -11.10 -14.01 -16.65
C LYS A 152 -10.61 -13.04 -15.58
N TYR A 153 -9.67 -12.18 -15.93
CA TYR A 153 -9.03 -11.24 -15.02
C TYR A 153 -9.53 -9.79 -15.16
N ALA A 154 -10.63 -9.56 -15.90
CA ALA A 154 -11.16 -8.21 -16.15
C ALA A 154 -11.48 -7.40 -14.89
N PHE A 155 -11.78 -8.08 -13.77
CA PHE A 155 -12.02 -7.44 -12.47
C PHE A 155 -10.79 -6.68 -11.94
N LEU A 156 -9.57 -7.12 -12.30
CA LEU A 156 -8.32 -6.48 -11.87
C LEU A 156 -8.14 -5.06 -12.40
N ASN A 157 -8.80 -4.72 -13.53
CA ASN A 157 -8.81 -3.35 -14.06
C ASN A 157 -9.53 -2.34 -13.15
N ARG A 158 -10.23 -2.79 -12.11
CA ARG A 158 -11.13 -1.97 -11.29
C ARG A 158 -10.89 -2.11 -9.78
N VAL A 159 -9.78 -2.69 -9.40
CA VAL A 159 -9.39 -2.87 -7.98
C VAL A 159 -7.99 -2.32 -7.75
N GLN A 160 -7.74 -1.88 -6.53
CA GLN A 160 -6.41 -1.54 -6.06
C GLN A 160 -5.78 -2.77 -5.40
N LEU A 161 -4.49 -2.96 -5.64
CA LEU A 161 -3.72 -4.01 -4.96
C LEU A 161 -2.65 -3.41 -4.04
N ILE A 162 -2.17 -4.24 -3.13
CA ILE A 162 -1.01 -3.96 -2.29
C ILE A 162 -0.08 -5.16 -2.39
N ASN A 163 1.22 -4.90 -2.61
CA ASN A 163 2.26 -5.90 -2.43
C ASN A 163 2.89 -5.75 -1.05
N LYS A 164 2.94 -6.85 -0.32
CA LYS A 164 3.73 -6.99 0.89
C LYS A 164 5.03 -7.69 0.53
N PHE A 165 6.14 -7.07 0.87
CA PHE A 165 7.47 -7.64 0.65
C PHE A 165 7.64 -8.92 1.49
N VAL A 166 8.14 -9.98 0.86
CA VAL A 166 8.47 -11.25 1.49
C VAL A 166 9.97 -11.35 1.69
N GLU A 167 10.71 -11.40 0.59
CA GLU A 167 12.16 -11.48 0.61
C GLU A 167 12.78 -10.98 -0.69
N ALA A 168 14.06 -10.65 -0.65
CA ALA A 168 14.86 -10.39 -1.85
C ALA A 168 16.31 -10.86 -1.65
N ARG A 169 16.97 -10.98 -2.77
CA ARG A 169 18.41 -11.20 -2.85
C ARG A 169 18.99 -10.35 -3.98
N ARG A 170 20.17 -9.78 -3.76
CA ARG A 170 20.90 -9.00 -4.74
C ARG A 170 22.30 -9.57 -4.90
N SER A 171 22.42 -10.67 -5.65
CA SER A 171 23.70 -11.27 -6.00
C SER A 171 23.89 -11.25 -7.51
N ARG A 172 25.10 -11.52 -7.98
CA ARG A 172 25.37 -11.60 -9.43
C ARG A 172 24.69 -12.81 -10.09
N GLU A 173 24.51 -13.89 -9.33
CA GLU A 173 24.02 -15.18 -9.84
C GLU A 173 22.53 -15.36 -9.65
N ASP A 174 21.96 -14.80 -8.57
CA ASP A 174 20.55 -14.97 -8.21
C ASP A 174 20.01 -13.67 -7.59
N SER A 175 19.57 -12.76 -8.45
CA SER A 175 18.96 -11.51 -8.03
C SER A 175 17.46 -11.55 -8.26
N TYR A 176 16.68 -11.33 -7.20
CA TYR A 176 15.23 -11.38 -7.26
C TYR A 176 14.56 -10.55 -6.17
N VAL A 177 13.26 -10.35 -6.35
CA VAL A 177 12.36 -9.84 -5.32
C VAL A 177 11.10 -10.70 -5.28
N MET A 178 10.55 -10.90 -4.08
CA MET A 178 9.33 -11.68 -3.84
C MET A 178 8.31 -10.87 -3.07
N TYR A 179 7.05 -10.95 -3.50
CA TYR A 179 5.92 -10.28 -2.86
C TYR A 179 4.72 -11.20 -2.72
N ASP A 180 3.98 -11.02 -1.62
CA ASP A 180 2.58 -11.40 -1.53
C ASP A 180 1.70 -10.24 -1.97
N VAL A 181 0.75 -10.52 -2.85
CA VAL A 181 -0.16 -9.55 -3.46
C VAL A 181 -1.56 -9.73 -2.92
N PHE A 182 -2.14 -8.62 -2.49
CA PHE A 182 -3.50 -8.59 -1.94
C PHE A 182 -4.36 -7.60 -2.70
N ILE A 183 -5.64 -7.95 -2.89
CA ILE A 183 -6.69 -7.05 -3.36
C ILE A 183 -7.22 -6.29 -2.15
N VAL A 184 -7.34 -4.97 -2.26
CA VAL A 184 -7.97 -4.12 -1.24
C VAL A 184 -9.49 -4.12 -1.47
N ARG A 185 -10.27 -4.43 -0.41
CA ARG A 185 -11.74 -4.46 -0.40
C ARG A 185 -12.29 -3.45 0.60
#